data_07d412ac9a0892001795a4f860f89f51
#
_entry.id   07d412ac9a0892001795a4f860f89f51
#
_cell.length_a   1.000
_cell.length_b   1.000
_cell.length_c   1.000
_cell.angle_alpha   90.00
_cell.angle_beta   90.00
_cell.angle_gamma   90.00
#
_symmetry.space_group_name_H-M   'P 1'
#
loop_
_entity.id
_entity.type
_entity.pdbx_description
1 polymer ?
#
loop_
_entity_poly.entity_id
_entity_poly.type
_entity_poly.pdbx_seq_one_letter_code
_entity_poly.pdbx_strand_id
1 'polypeptide(L)'
;MKKAIALLFGLSLSLFVTAQPAGYYNSANGLTGNQLKVALHDIVKGHSSVTYANLWTAFWSTDNKGNGVVWDMYSDNPNGNPPYTYYLGQDQCGSYSSEGDCYNREHSWPQSWFNNDGTARTDLHHIFPVDGYVNNKRSNYPYGEVRSASWTSQNGSKLGVCKTSGYTGTVFEPIDEYKGDLARALMYMSVRYYGEDSNWGNSDMTNKSEILPWAIQMLMRWNEQDPVSQKEIDRNNVIYDDFQHNRNPFIDHPEYARMIWDPNWSVNEGLAEDVCLFPNPVEVGQTLKLSGNNNLFDAIVICDLNGRTILKVSGKVINDFEVVVPEGFAQGCYIVKLIRNNAVVNREKLMVK
;
A
#
# COMPACT_ATOMS: atom_id res chain seq x y z
N MET A 1 51.03 -2.50 39.09
CA MET A 1 49.72 -1.89 38.77
C MET A 1 49.09 -2.65 37.62
N LYS A 2 48.13 -3.53 37.90
CA LYS A 2 47.42 -4.32 36.89
C LYS A 2 46.20 -3.53 36.42
N LYS A 3 46.16 -3.18 35.13
CA LYS A 3 44.98 -2.53 34.51
C LYS A 3 43.94 -3.60 34.16
N ALA A 4 42.81 -3.54 34.80
CA ALA A 4 41.64 -4.34 34.44
C ALA A 4 40.94 -3.69 33.21
N ILE A 5 40.81 -4.43 32.14
CA ILE A 5 40.03 -4.05 30.96
C ILE A 5 38.61 -4.61 31.21
N ALA A 6 37.64 -3.73 31.41
CA ALA A 6 36.25 -4.08 31.45
C ALA A 6 35.72 -4.19 30.00
N LEU A 7 35.34 -5.40 29.60
CA LEU A 7 34.60 -5.66 28.34
C LEU A 7 33.12 -5.31 28.57
N LEU A 8 32.65 -4.24 27.99
CA LEU A 8 31.21 -3.97 27.88
C LEU A 8 30.60 -4.87 26.80
N PHE A 9 29.87 -5.89 27.21
CA PHE A 9 28.96 -6.61 26.29
C PHE A 9 27.73 -5.74 26.04
N GLY A 10 27.68 -5.11 24.87
CA GLY A 10 26.48 -4.47 24.37
C GLY A 10 25.43 -5.51 24.01
N LEU A 11 24.38 -5.61 24.81
CA LEU A 11 23.20 -6.41 24.51
C LEU A 11 22.44 -5.69 23.38
N SER A 12 22.62 -6.13 22.14
CA SER A 12 21.77 -5.68 21.03
C SER A 12 20.38 -6.31 21.21
N LEU A 13 19.44 -5.50 21.67
CA LEU A 13 18.02 -5.86 21.68
C LEU A 13 17.56 -5.88 20.23
N SER A 14 17.48 -7.06 19.63
CA SER A 14 16.82 -7.25 18.34
C SER A 14 15.34 -7.00 18.55
N LEU A 15 14.84 -5.85 18.10
CA LEU A 15 13.42 -5.64 17.97
C LEU A 15 12.94 -6.64 16.90
N PHE A 16 12.22 -7.66 17.33
CA PHE A 16 11.48 -8.53 16.43
C PHE A 16 10.37 -7.67 15.82
N VAL A 17 10.57 -7.19 14.60
CA VAL A 17 9.47 -6.72 13.76
C VAL A 17 8.60 -7.97 13.55
N THR A 18 7.42 -8.02 14.13
CA THR A 18 6.50 -9.13 13.91
C THR A 18 6.05 -9.04 12.45
N ALA A 19 6.57 -9.94 11.65
CA ALA A 19 6.11 -10.11 10.28
C ALA A 19 4.67 -10.66 10.30
N GLN A 20 3.95 -10.47 9.20
CA GLN A 20 2.65 -11.10 8.99
C GLN A 20 2.67 -12.58 9.47
N PRO A 21 1.63 -13.06 10.19
CA PRO A 21 1.59 -14.45 10.65
C PRO A 21 1.72 -15.45 9.50
N ALA A 22 2.52 -16.49 9.69
CA ALA A 22 2.73 -17.51 8.66
C ALA A 22 1.38 -18.12 8.25
N GLY A 23 1.10 -18.11 6.93
CA GLY A 23 -0.12 -18.67 6.37
C GLY A 23 -1.38 -17.80 6.51
N TYR A 24 -1.28 -16.57 7.00
CA TYR A 24 -2.44 -15.68 7.20
C TYR A 24 -3.28 -15.51 5.92
N TYR A 25 -2.65 -15.43 4.75
CA TYR A 25 -3.32 -15.29 3.46
C TYR A 25 -3.38 -16.58 2.61
N ASN A 26 -3.18 -17.76 3.19
CA ASN A 26 -3.14 -19.03 2.42
C ASN A 26 -4.40 -19.28 1.57
N SER A 27 -5.58 -18.92 2.09
CA SER A 27 -6.84 -19.08 1.35
C SER A 27 -7.02 -18.11 0.17
N ALA A 28 -6.17 -17.09 0.07
CA ALA A 28 -6.14 -16.12 -1.02
C ALA A 28 -5.17 -16.50 -2.14
N ASN A 29 -4.30 -17.49 -1.93
CA ASN A 29 -3.27 -17.90 -2.89
C ASN A 29 -3.86 -18.33 -4.23
N GLY A 30 -3.34 -17.78 -5.33
CA GLY A 30 -3.75 -18.10 -6.69
C GLY A 30 -5.13 -17.55 -7.10
N LEU A 31 -5.80 -16.78 -6.24
CA LEU A 31 -7.09 -16.16 -6.55
C LEU A 31 -6.92 -14.77 -7.15
N THR A 32 -7.92 -14.36 -7.98
CA THR A 32 -7.98 -13.02 -8.59
C THR A 32 -9.43 -12.52 -8.63
N GLY A 33 -9.61 -11.24 -8.96
CA GLY A 33 -10.92 -10.62 -9.11
C GLY A 33 -11.79 -10.81 -7.88
N ASN A 34 -13.08 -11.08 -8.10
CA ASN A 34 -14.04 -11.22 -7.00
C ASN A 34 -13.73 -12.42 -6.09
N GLN A 35 -13.10 -13.49 -6.58
CA GLN A 35 -12.72 -14.63 -5.74
C GLN A 35 -11.66 -14.22 -4.70
N LEU A 36 -10.67 -13.45 -5.12
CA LEU A 36 -9.66 -12.89 -4.20
C LEU A 36 -10.31 -11.93 -3.21
N LYS A 37 -11.19 -11.03 -3.67
CA LYS A 37 -11.92 -10.09 -2.80
C LYS A 37 -12.68 -10.80 -1.70
N VAL A 38 -13.44 -11.85 -2.04
CA VAL A 38 -14.20 -12.67 -1.08
C VAL A 38 -13.27 -13.40 -0.10
N ALA A 39 -12.19 -14.01 -0.59
CA ALA A 39 -11.23 -14.70 0.27
C ALA A 39 -10.56 -13.75 1.26
N LEU A 40 -10.16 -12.54 0.83
CA LEU A 40 -9.60 -11.52 1.71
C LEU A 40 -10.62 -11.02 2.72
N HIS A 41 -11.88 -10.78 2.29
CA HIS A 41 -12.97 -10.46 3.22
C HIS A 41 -13.08 -11.53 4.31
N ASP A 42 -13.12 -12.81 3.95
CA ASP A 42 -13.23 -13.91 4.91
C ASP A 42 -12.05 -14.01 5.88
N ILE A 43 -10.85 -13.58 5.46
CA ILE A 43 -9.65 -13.53 6.30
C ILE A 43 -9.73 -12.36 7.31
N VAL A 44 -10.20 -11.19 6.88
CA VAL A 44 -10.11 -9.96 7.69
C VAL A 44 -11.39 -9.58 8.41
N LYS A 45 -12.52 -10.24 8.14
CA LYS A 45 -13.79 -10.02 8.83
C LYS A 45 -13.73 -10.50 10.28
N GLY A 46 -14.68 -10.04 11.11
CA GLY A 46 -14.81 -10.51 12.48
C GLY A 46 -13.72 -10.03 13.43
N HIS A 47 -13.04 -8.94 13.11
CA HIS A 47 -12.02 -8.32 13.94
C HIS A 47 -12.59 -7.82 15.27
N SER A 48 -11.74 -7.74 16.30
CA SER A 48 -12.07 -7.16 17.59
C SER A 48 -12.28 -5.66 17.45
N SER A 49 -13.39 -5.14 17.99
CA SER A 49 -13.64 -3.70 17.96
C SER A 49 -13.04 -3.00 19.17
N VAL A 50 -12.42 -1.86 18.98
CA VAL A 50 -12.07 -0.92 20.04
C VAL A 50 -13.27 0.02 20.30
N THR A 51 -13.36 0.62 21.48
CA THR A 51 -14.36 1.67 21.71
C THR A 51 -13.95 2.98 21.04
N TYR A 52 -14.92 3.82 20.71
CA TYR A 52 -14.63 5.13 20.10
C TYR A 52 -13.74 6.01 20.99
N ALA A 53 -13.84 5.89 22.31
CA ALA A 53 -12.97 6.58 23.26
C ALA A 53 -11.54 6.01 23.23
N ASN A 54 -11.39 4.68 23.07
CA ASN A 54 -10.09 4.02 23.06
C ASN A 54 -9.28 4.27 21.80
N LEU A 55 -9.87 4.84 20.73
CA LEU A 55 -9.11 5.30 19.57
C LEU A 55 -7.98 6.29 19.96
N TRP A 56 -8.25 7.18 20.94
CA TRP A 56 -7.23 8.09 21.44
C TRP A 56 -6.02 7.37 22.08
N THR A 57 -6.30 6.28 22.79
CA THR A 57 -5.24 5.44 23.38
C THR A 57 -4.50 4.65 22.32
N ALA A 58 -5.21 4.13 21.31
CA ALA A 58 -4.61 3.36 20.23
C ALA A 58 -3.59 4.19 19.44
N PHE A 59 -3.86 5.48 19.19
CA PHE A 59 -2.95 6.38 18.47
C PHE A 59 -1.56 6.51 19.11
N TRP A 60 -1.41 6.25 20.41
CA TRP A 60 -0.09 6.21 21.05
C TRP A 60 0.82 5.12 20.50
N SER A 61 0.25 4.01 20.03
CA SER A 61 0.99 2.89 19.46
C SER A 61 0.95 2.87 17.93
N THR A 62 -0.19 3.30 17.32
CA THR A 62 -0.41 3.22 15.88
C THR A 62 0.08 4.45 15.11
N ASP A 63 0.03 5.64 15.72
CA ASP A 63 0.24 6.91 15.00
C ASP A 63 1.16 7.88 15.78
N ASN A 64 2.14 7.34 16.51
CA ASN A 64 3.16 8.09 17.24
C ASN A 64 4.46 8.15 16.42
N LYS A 65 4.82 9.34 15.99
CA LYS A 65 6.05 9.62 15.22
C LYS A 65 7.33 9.60 16.07
N GLY A 66 7.17 9.36 17.37
CA GLY A 66 8.20 9.43 18.40
C GLY A 66 7.97 10.61 19.35
N ASN A 67 8.35 10.44 20.61
CA ASN A 67 8.21 11.45 21.66
C ASN A 67 6.79 12.01 21.83
N GLY A 68 5.76 11.24 21.49
CA GLY A 68 4.36 11.67 21.55
C GLY A 68 3.91 12.58 20.41
N VAL A 69 4.73 12.80 19.41
CA VAL A 69 4.33 13.58 18.21
C VAL A 69 3.33 12.78 17.39
N VAL A 70 2.21 13.39 17.05
CA VAL A 70 1.15 12.79 16.22
C VAL A 70 1.65 12.60 14.79
N TRP A 71 1.39 11.43 14.22
CA TRP A 71 1.57 11.21 12.80
C TRP A 71 0.31 11.69 12.06
N ASP A 72 0.28 12.97 11.74
CA ASP A 72 -0.87 13.63 11.09
C ASP A 72 -0.62 13.81 9.59
N MET A 73 -1.26 12.99 8.76
CA MET A 73 -1.08 13.08 7.31
C MET A 73 -1.66 14.35 6.66
N TYR A 74 -2.39 15.17 7.41
CA TYR A 74 -2.92 16.45 6.91
C TYR A 74 -2.09 17.66 7.29
N SER A 75 -1.10 17.50 8.18
CA SER A 75 -0.15 18.55 8.53
C SER A 75 1.31 18.15 8.31
N ASP A 76 1.62 16.88 8.25
CA ASP A 76 3.00 16.41 8.09
C ASP A 76 3.57 16.75 6.71
N ASN A 77 4.89 16.83 6.66
CA ASN A 77 5.68 16.94 5.44
C ASN A 77 6.88 16.01 5.53
N PRO A 78 6.78 14.77 5.02
CA PRO A 78 7.86 13.78 5.11
C PRO A 78 9.18 14.24 4.47
N ASN A 79 9.12 15.14 3.49
CA ASN A 79 10.29 15.68 2.78
C ASN A 79 10.79 17.00 3.34
N GLY A 80 10.23 17.48 4.46
CA GLY A 80 10.60 18.78 5.04
C GLY A 80 10.12 18.95 6.48
N ASN A 81 9.99 20.21 6.91
CA ASN A 81 9.40 20.53 8.19
C ASN A 81 7.87 20.66 8.03
N PRO A 82 7.07 20.03 8.90
CA PRO A 82 5.64 20.29 8.94
C PRO A 82 5.39 21.75 9.36
N PRO A 83 4.30 22.39 8.90
CA PRO A 83 3.96 23.76 9.30
C PRO A 83 3.68 23.87 10.81
N TYR A 84 3.20 22.81 11.42
CA TYR A 84 2.95 22.67 12.87
C TYR A 84 2.90 21.18 13.23
N THR A 85 2.94 20.88 14.52
CA THR A 85 2.89 19.50 15.04
C THR A 85 1.95 19.43 16.24
N TYR A 86 1.35 18.28 16.45
CA TYR A 86 0.53 17.98 17.62
C TYR A 86 1.17 16.91 18.50
N TYR A 87 0.78 16.91 19.78
CA TYR A 87 1.21 15.93 20.75
C TYR A 87 0.03 15.09 21.24
N LEU A 88 0.21 13.78 21.23
CA LEU A 88 -0.77 12.81 21.70
C LEU A 88 -1.19 13.11 23.14
N GLY A 89 -2.50 13.06 23.40
CA GLY A 89 -3.07 13.31 24.72
C GLY A 89 -3.12 14.78 25.16
N GLN A 90 -2.55 15.71 24.38
CA GLN A 90 -2.50 17.13 24.70
C GLN A 90 -3.35 17.97 23.76
N ASP A 91 -3.13 17.86 22.45
CA ASP A 91 -3.68 18.76 21.44
C ASP A 91 -4.93 18.21 20.75
N GLN A 92 -5.61 17.24 21.34
CA GLN A 92 -6.87 16.71 20.81
C GLN A 92 -8.06 17.60 21.19
N CYS A 93 -8.92 17.92 20.24
CA CYS A 93 -10.12 18.69 20.52
C CYS A 93 -11.28 18.41 19.54
N GLY A 94 -12.44 19.01 19.83
CA GLY A 94 -13.62 19.00 18.96
C GLY A 94 -14.03 20.38 18.46
N SER A 95 -13.29 21.43 18.85
CA SER A 95 -13.58 22.82 18.45
C SER A 95 -12.29 23.47 17.94
N TYR A 96 -12.31 23.95 16.73
CA TYR A 96 -11.18 24.57 16.01
C TYR A 96 -11.71 25.68 15.10
N SER A 97 -10.85 26.64 14.77
CA SER A 97 -11.14 27.77 13.89
C SER A 97 -10.18 27.87 12.72
N SER A 98 -8.99 27.30 12.87
CA SER A 98 -7.91 27.31 11.88
C SER A 98 -7.05 26.04 11.93
N GLU A 99 -6.22 25.86 10.89
CA GLU A 99 -5.16 24.84 10.91
C GLU A 99 -4.18 25.15 12.06
N GLY A 100 -3.71 24.10 12.71
CA GLY A 100 -2.80 24.22 13.84
C GLY A 100 -3.48 24.33 15.20
N ASP A 101 -4.81 24.41 15.29
CA ASP A 101 -5.51 24.52 16.56
C ASP A 101 -5.49 23.21 17.36
N CYS A 102 -5.82 22.09 16.72
CA CYS A 102 -5.83 20.76 17.34
C CYS A 102 -6.04 19.64 16.33
N TYR A 103 -5.82 18.41 16.76
CA TYR A 103 -6.14 17.22 15.96
C TYR A 103 -7.40 16.51 16.44
N ASN A 104 -8.06 15.78 15.52
CA ASN A 104 -9.18 14.90 15.83
C ASN A 104 -9.06 13.56 15.06
N ARG A 105 -10.16 12.78 15.05
CA ARG A 105 -10.22 11.45 14.40
C ARG A 105 -10.83 11.59 13.03
N GLU A 106 -10.00 11.45 12.00
CA GLU A 106 -10.42 11.35 10.61
C GLU A 106 -10.90 9.93 10.31
N HIS A 107 -12.09 9.83 9.73
CA HIS A 107 -12.56 8.62 9.06
C HIS A 107 -12.30 8.77 7.57
N SER A 108 -11.24 8.15 7.05
CA SER A 108 -10.90 8.24 5.63
C SER A 108 -12.05 7.76 4.73
N TRP A 109 -12.81 6.77 5.19
CA TRP A 109 -14.15 6.46 4.70
C TRP A 109 -15.18 7.17 5.60
N PRO A 110 -15.87 8.21 5.12
CA PRO A 110 -16.73 9.06 5.95
C PRO A 110 -17.83 8.31 6.68
N GLN A 111 -18.10 8.69 7.94
CA GLN A 111 -19.13 8.06 8.74
C GLN A 111 -20.53 8.13 8.09
N SER A 112 -20.80 9.20 7.32
CA SER A 112 -22.06 9.35 6.59
C SER A 112 -22.25 8.32 5.48
N TRP A 113 -21.18 7.71 4.98
CA TRP A 113 -21.27 6.69 3.92
C TRP A 113 -21.64 5.31 4.46
N PHE A 114 -21.36 5.03 5.74
CA PHE A 114 -21.70 3.77 6.40
C PHE A 114 -22.73 3.91 7.53
N ASN A 115 -23.53 5.02 7.54
CA ASN A 115 -24.57 5.27 8.53
C ASN A 115 -24.12 5.15 9.99
N ASN A 116 -22.88 5.53 10.29
CA ASN A 116 -22.27 5.39 11.61
C ASN A 116 -22.30 3.94 12.17
N ASP A 117 -22.21 2.93 11.29
CA ASP A 117 -22.08 1.53 11.70
C ASP A 117 -20.98 1.39 12.76
N GLY A 118 -21.32 0.74 13.89
CA GLY A 118 -20.48 0.73 15.09
C GLY A 118 -19.13 0.06 14.85
N THR A 119 -19.07 -0.98 14.04
CA THR A 119 -17.83 -1.71 13.72
C THR A 119 -16.93 -0.85 12.82
N ALA A 120 -17.46 -0.33 11.72
CA ALA A 120 -16.73 0.54 10.82
C ALA A 120 -16.29 1.84 11.51
N ARG A 121 -17.12 2.38 12.44
CA ARG A 121 -16.83 3.61 13.17
C ARG A 121 -15.61 3.55 14.07
N THR A 122 -15.13 2.38 14.40
CA THR A 122 -13.97 2.19 15.29
C THR A 122 -12.85 1.34 14.68
N ASP A 123 -12.92 1.08 13.38
CA ASP A 123 -11.91 0.30 12.67
C ASP A 123 -10.64 1.14 12.43
N LEU A 124 -9.57 0.78 13.13
CA LEU A 124 -8.29 1.51 13.10
C LEU A 124 -7.65 1.56 11.72
N HIS A 125 -7.93 0.60 10.83
CA HIS A 125 -7.31 0.57 9.50
C HIS A 125 -7.71 1.75 8.59
N HIS A 126 -8.75 2.52 8.95
CA HIS A 126 -9.16 3.69 8.20
C HIS A 126 -9.36 4.95 9.05
N ILE A 127 -9.00 4.91 10.33
CA ILE A 127 -9.14 6.05 11.25
C ILE A 127 -7.76 6.57 11.62
N PHE A 128 -7.53 7.86 11.42
CA PHE A 128 -6.25 8.52 11.62
C PHE A 128 -6.40 9.78 12.49
N PRO A 129 -5.39 10.11 13.33
CA PRO A 129 -5.34 11.41 13.97
C PRO A 129 -4.88 12.46 12.96
N VAL A 130 -5.69 13.47 12.71
CA VAL A 130 -5.35 14.54 11.75
C VAL A 130 -5.82 15.91 12.25
N ASP A 131 -5.27 16.98 11.68
CA ASP A 131 -5.73 18.34 11.91
C ASP A 131 -7.25 18.46 11.78
N GLY A 132 -7.90 19.01 12.81
CA GLY A 132 -9.35 19.09 12.88
C GLY A 132 -9.96 20.02 11.84
N TYR A 133 -9.28 21.14 11.53
CA TYR A 133 -9.75 22.09 10.54
C TYR A 133 -9.63 21.54 9.11
N VAL A 134 -8.50 20.90 8.78
CA VAL A 134 -8.30 20.24 7.49
C VAL A 134 -9.30 19.10 7.30
N ASN A 135 -9.54 18.29 8.36
CA ASN A 135 -10.58 17.27 8.37
C ASN A 135 -11.97 17.87 8.08
N ASN A 136 -12.30 19.00 8.69
CA ASN A 136 -13.56 19.71 8.39
C ASN A 136 -13.62 20.21 6.95
N LYS A 137 -12.52 20.72 6.39
CA LYS A 137 -12.44 21.10 4.97
C LYS A 137 -12.63 19.91 4.05
N ARG A 138 -12.05 18.77 4.39
CA ARG A 138 -12.27 17.50 3.66
C ARG A 138 -13.73 17.07 3.77
N SER A 139 -14.36 17.22 4.93
CA SER A 139 -15.77 16.86 5.15
C SER A 139 -16.04 15.40 4.72
N ASN A 140 -17.04 15.16 3.87
CA ASN A 140 -17.32 13.87 3.24
C ASN A 140 -17.06 13.87 1.72
N TYR A 141 -16.27 14.82 1.22
CA TYR A 141 -15.88 14.79 -0.19
C TYR A 141 -15.03 13.54 -0.49
N PRO A 142 -15.17 12.96 -1.70
CA PRO A 142 -14.27 11.92 -2.16
C PRO A 142 -12.81 12.36 -2.13
N TYR A 143 -11.91 11.41 -1.95
CA TYR A 143 -10.52 11.65 -2.33
C TYR A 143 -10.39 11.67 -3.85
N GLY A 144 -9.50 12.50 -4.37
CA GLY A 144 -9.29 12.63 -5.80
C GLY A 144 -8.17 13.57 -6.15
N GLU A 145 -7.79 13.62 -7.41
CA GLU A 145 -6.80 14.56 -7.94
C GLU A 145 -7.49 15.88 -8.30
N VAL A 146 -6.97 17.01 -7.84
CA VAL A 146 -7.53 18.34 -8.03
C VAL A 146 -6.96 19.00 -9.28
N ARG A 147 -7.85 19.43 -10.17
CA ARG A 147 -7.51 20.24 -11.35
C ARG A 147 -7.37 21.72 -11.00
N SER A 148 -8.28 22.22 -10.17
CA SER A 148 -8.35 23.62 -9.76
C SER A 148 -8.75 23.68 -8.29
N ALA A 149 -7.81 24.07 -7.43
CA ALA A 149 -8.03 24.17 -6.00
C ALA A 149 -8.88 25.40 -5.66
N SER A 150 -9.91 25.20 -4.85
CA SER A 150 -10.67 26.26 -4.18
C SER A 150 -10.09 26.58 -2.79
N TRP A 151 -9.35 25.61 -2.22
CA TRP A 151 -8.64 25.75 -0.96
C TRP A 151 -7.39 24.84 -0.95
N THR A 152 -6.35 25.29 -0.25
CA THR A 152 -5.12 24.53 -0.06
C THR A 152 -4.69 24.65 1.39
N SER A 153 -4.35 23.53 2.03
CA SER A 153 -3.82 23.48 3.39
C SER A 153 -2.36 23.92 3.46
N GLN A 154 -1.87 24.17 4.65
CA GLN A 154 -0.47 24.56 4.86
C GLN A 154 0.53 23.47 4.48
N ASN A 155 0.17 22.18 4.57
CA ASN A 155 1.03 21.10 4.09
C ASN A 155 0.95 20.87 2.58
N GLY A 156 -0.01 21.48 1.88
CA GLY A 156 -0.18 21.38 0.43
C GLY A 156 -1.34 20.49 -0.04
N SER A 157 -2.10 19.88 0.87
CA SER A 157 -3.34 19.16 0.53
C SER A 157 -4.37 20.14 -0.06
N LYS A 158 -5.24 19.68 -0.96
CA LYS A 158 -6.12 20.56 -1.75
C LYS A 158 -7.56 20.11 -1.72
N LEU A 159 -8.46 21.08 -1.74
CA LEU A 159 -9.88 20.85 -2.03
C LEU A 159 -10.22 21.57 -3.33
N GLY A 160 -10.93 20.91 -4.25
CA GLY A 160 -11.27 21.55 -5.51
C GLY A 160 -11.92 20.62 -6.52
N VAL A 161 -12.04 21.12 -7.75
CA VAL A 161 -12.67 20.38 -8.84
C VAL A 161 -11.81 19.18 -9.26
N CYS A 162 -12.43 18.01 -9.38
CA CYS A 162 -11.75 16.78 -9.78
C CYS A 162 -11.13 16.86 -11.18
N LYS A 163 -9.93 16.31 -11.30
CA LYS A 163 -9.22 16.15 -12.58
C LYS A 163 -9.37 14.72 -13.14
N THR A 164 -9.69 13.76 -12.26
CA THR A 164 -9.78 12.34 -12.63
C THR A 164 -10.96 12.11 -13.58
N SER A 165 -10.72 11.41 -14.69
CA SER A 165 -11.78 11.06 -15.63
C SER A 165 -12.86 10.22 -14.98
N GLY A 166 -14.12 10.51 -15.30
CA GLY A 166 -15.30 9.81 -14.75
C GLY A 166 -15.97 10.49 -13.56
N TYR A 167 -15.36 11.58 -13.03
CA TYR A 167 -15.99 12.41 -12.00
C TYR A 167 -15.62 13.88 -12.17
N THR A 168 -16.56 14.78 -11.96
CA THR A 168 -16.40 16.23 -12.16
C THR A 168 -16.71 17.08 -10.94
N GLY A 169 -17.07 16.45 -9.83
CA GLY A 169 -17.41 17.13 -8.58
C GLY A 169 -16.17 17.59 -7.80
N THR A 170 -16.42 17.99 -6.55
CA THR A 170 -15.36 18.40 -5.61
C THR A 170 -14.70 17.17 -4.99
N VAL A 171 -13.37 17.20 -4.90
CA VAL A 171 -12.55 16.16 -4.26
C VAL A 171 -11.52 16.78 -3.33
N PHE A 172 -11.05 15.98 -2.38
CA PHE A 172 -9.90 16.31 -1.54
C PHE A 172 -8.68 15.53 -2.02
N GLU A 173 -7.59 16.23 -2.33
CA GLU A 173 -6.31 15.66 -2.72
C GLU A 173 -5.30 15.82 -1.58
N PRO A 174 -4.86 14.72 -0.94
CA PRO A 174 -3.76 14.77 0.02
C PRO A 174 -2.44 15.06 -0.72
N ILE A 175 -1.37 15.37 0.00
CA ILE A 175 -0.02 15.42 -0.57
C ILE A 175 0.37 14.04 -1.13
N ASP A 176 1.32 14.02 -2.05
CA ASP A 176 1.68 12.80 -2.78
C ASP A 176 2.16 11.66 -1.86
N GLU A 177 2.84 12.02 -0.78
CA GLU A 177 3.42 11.11 0.21
C GLU A 177 2.41 10.36 1.10
N TYR A 178 1.12 10.68 1.01
CA TYR A 178 0.04 10.01 1.76
C TYR A 178 -1.08 9.49 0.86
N LYS A 179 -0.90 9.55 -0.46
CA LYS A 179 -1.87 9.04 -1.42
C LYS A 179 -2.01 7.53 -1.33
N GLY A 180 -0.91 6.82 -1.20
CA GLY A 180 -0.88 5.37 -1.04
C GLY A 180 -1.49 4.91 0.27
N ASP A 181 -1.15 5.55 1.41
CA ASP A 181 -1.73 5.27 2.72
C ASP A 181 -3.26 5.30 2.68
N LEU A 182 -3.82 6.39 2.11
CA LEU A 182 -5.27 6.57 2.01
C LEU A 182 -5.90 5.61 0.99
N ALA A 183 -5.22 5.33 -0.12
CA ALA A 183 -5.70 4.35 -1.10
C ALA A 183 -5.83 2.96 -0.48
N ARG A 184 -4.81 2.50 0.25
CA ARG A 184 -4.82 1.20 0.95
C ARG A 184 -5.86 1.13 2.06
N ALA A 185 -6.10 2.24 2.77
CA ALA A 185 -7.17 2.32 3.76
C ALA A 185 -8.57 2.20 3.14
N LEU A 186 -8.81 2.87 1.99
CA LEU A 186 -10.09 2.81 1.29
C LEU A 186 -10.33 1.43 0.64
N MET A 187 -9.32 0.85 0.03
CA MET A 187 -9.39 -0.51 -0.54
C MET A 187 -9.65 -1.55 0.56
N TYR A 188 -9.04 -1.40 1.74
CA TYR A 188 -9.34 -2.23 2.90
C TYR A 188 -10.82 -2.16 3.27
N MET A 189 -11.41 -0.97 3.40
CA MET A 189 -12.81 -0.80 3.73
C MET A 189 -13.74 -1.50 2.73
N SER A 190 -13.42 -1.41 1.43
CA SER A 190 -14.17 -2.09 0.38
C SER A 190 -14.12 -3.61 0.48
N VAL A 191 -13.01 -4.18 0.95
CA VAL A 191 -12.86 -5.62 1.14
C VAL A 191 -13.42 -6.07 2.49
N ARG A 192 -13.06 -5.36 3.57
CA ARG A 192 -13.46 -5.73 4.93
C ARG A 192 -14.98 -5.79 5.12
N TYR A 193 -15.69 -4.85 4.49
CA TYR A 193 -17.15 -4.73 4.66
C TYR A 193 -17.95 -5.27 3.47
N TYR A 194 -17.30 -5.98 2.55
CA TYR A 194 -17.96 -6.63 1.42
C TYR A 194 -19.07 -7.57 1.89
N GLY A 195 -20.32 -7.32 1.46
CA GLY A 195 -21.48 -8.11 1.86
C GLY A 195 -22.02 -7.86 3.29
N GLU A 196 -21.34 -7.04 4.10
CA GLU A 196 -21.79 -6.60 5.42
C GLU A 196 -22.39 -5.17 5.40
N ASP A 197 -22.57 -4.59 4.25
CA ASP A 197 -22.86 -3.20 3.93
C ASP A 197 -24.35 -2.92 3.61
N SER A 198 -25.26 -3.78 4.02
CA SER A 198 -26.69 -3.70 3.62
C SER A 198 -27.36 -2.37 3.97
N ASN A 199 -26.93 -1.73 5.06
CA ASN A 199 -27.42 -0.44 5.55
C ASN A 199 -26.55 0.76 5.16
N TRP A 200 -25.46 0.54 4.40
CA TRP A 200 -24.59 1.63 3.96
C TRP A 200 -25.24 2.44 2.83
N GLY A 201 -24.93 3.74 2.79
CA GLY A 201 -25.36 4.64 1.73
C GLY A 201 -24.46 4.57 0.51
N ASN A 202 -24.92 5.20 -0.58
CA ASN A 202 -24.07 5.50 -1.73
C ASN A 202 -23.45 6.88 -1.57
N SER A 203 -22.29 7.07 -2.20
CA SER A 203 -21.61 8.36 -2.28
C SER A 203 -21.13 8.61 -3.71
N ASP A 204 -20.51 9.77 -3.94
CA ASP A 204 -19.90 10.07 -5.24
C ASP A 204 -18.69 9.18 -5.56
N MET A 205 -18.16 8.46 -4.58
CA MET A 205 -17.00 7.57 -4.71
C MET A 205 -17.38 6.09 -4.58
N THR A 206 -18.52 5.77 -3.99
CA THR A 206 -18.86 4.39 -3.61
C THR A 206 -20.33 4.07 -3.84
N ASN A 207 -20.61 2.80 -4.12
CA ASN A 207 -21.92 2.18 -4.02
C ASN A 207 -21.86 1.20 -2.85
N LYS A 208 -22.32 1.62 -1.66
CA LYS A 208 -22.11 0.92 -0.38
C LYS A 208 -20.61 0.72 -0.14
N SER A 209 -20.11 -0.52 0.07
CA SER A 209 -18.69 -0.84 0.21
C SER A 209 -17.93 -0.93 -1.11
N GLU A 210 -18.63 -0.93 -2.26
CA GLU A 210 -17.98 -1.00 -3.57
C GLU A 210 -17.46 0.38 -4.00
N ILE A 211 -16.18 0.45 -4.36
CA ILE A 211 -15.56 1.66 -4.89
C ILE A 211 -15.92 1.80 -6.39
N LEU A 212 -16.37 2.99 -6.78
CA LEU A 212 -16.76 3.26 -8.18
C LEU A 212 -15.56 3.20 -9.14
N PRO A 213 -15.78 2.83 -10.42
CA PRO A 213 -14.70 2.63 -11.39
C PRO A 213 -13.72 3.79 -11.55
N TRP A 214 -14.19 5.03 -11.51
CA TRP A 214 -13.32 6.20 -11.64
C TRP A 214 -12.34 6.32 -10.46
N ALA A 215 -12.83 6.01 -9.26
CA ALA A 215 -12.06 6.14 -8.04
C ALA A 215 -11.07 4.98 -7.86
N ILE A 216 -11.51 3.74 -8.11
CA ILE A 216 -10.62 2.58 -7.94
C ILE A 216 -9.42 2.62 -8.88
N GLN A 217 -9.59 3.08 -10.13
CA GLN A 217 -8.48 3.27 -11.07
C GLN A 217 -7.46 4.29 -10.57
N MET A 218 -7.92 5.36 -9.93
CA MET A 218 -7.06 6.36 -9.31
C MET A 218 -6.35 5.80 -8.08
N LEU A 219 -7.08 5.11 -7.19
CA LEU A 219 -6.51 4.53 -5.97
C LEU A 219 -5.44 3.46 -6.28
N MET A 220 -5.62 2.66 -7.32
CA MET A 220 -4.59 1.71 -7.78
C MET A 220 -3.31 2.45 -8.20
N ARG A 221 -3.44 3.57 -8.93
CA ARG A 221 -2.26 4.39 -9.28
C ARG A 221 -1.59 4.99 -8.04
N TRP A 222 -2.36 5.49 -7.09
CA TRP A 222 -1.84 6.03 -5.84
C TRP A 222 -1.08 4.98 -5.03
N ASN A 223 -1.62 3.77 -4.92
CA ASN A 223 -0.96 2.64 -4.27
C ASN A 223 0.39 2.28 -4.89
N GLU A 224 0.58 2.52 -6.20
CA GLU A 224 1.85 2.27 -6.89
C GLU A 224 2.82 3.45 -6.81
N GLN A 225 2.30 4.68 -6.87
CA GLN A 225 3.10 5.90 -6.84
C GLN A 225 3.66 6.21 -5.47
N ASP A 226 2.92 5.82 -4.42
CA ASP A 226 3.29 5.93 -3.03
C ASP A 226 3.33 4.54 -2.38
N PRO A 227 4.47 3.82 -2.50
CA PRO A 227 4.63 2.46 -1.99
C PRO A 227 4.51 2.38 -0.48
N VAL A 228 4.19 1.19 0.02
CA VAL A 228 4.05 0.91 1.45
C VAL A 228 5.27 1.36 2.23
N SER A 229 5.05 2.22 3.20
CA SER A 229 6.05 2.77 4.10
C SER A 229 6.28 1.87 5.33
N GLN A 230 7.43 2.03 6.00
CA GLN A 230 7.68 1.33 7.26
C GLN A 230 6.64 1.69 8.34
N LYS A 231 6.17 2.94 8.38
CA LYS A 231 5.08 3.39 9.26
C LYS A 231 3.81 2.56 9.09
N GLU A 232 3.42 2.29 7.84
CA GLU A 232 2.21 1.49 7.57
C GLU A 232 2.40 0.04 8.01
N ILE A 233 3.58 -0.54 7.76
CA ILE A 233 3.91 -1.90 8.22
C ILE A 233 3.83 -1.99 9.75
N ASP A 234 4.47 -1.06 10.45
CA ASP A 234 4.48 -1.03 11.91
C ASP A 234 3.06 -0.82 12.46
N ARG A 235 2.29 0.07 11.86
CA ARG A 235 0.89 0.33 12.19
C ARG A 235 0.02 -0.92 12.00
N ASN A 236 0.16 -1.61 10.87
CA ASN A 236 -0.56 -2.83 10.55
C ASN A 236 -0.25 -3.95 11.55
N ASN A 237 1.02 -4.08 11.96
CA ASN A 237 1.45 -5.03 12.99
C ASN A 237 0.81 -4.71 14.35
N VAL A 238 0.90 -3.46 14.81
CA VAL A 238 0.34 -3.03 16.09
C VAL A 238 -1.18 -3.20 16.13
N ILE A 239 -1.89 -2.87 15.05
CA ILE A 239 -3.34 -3.09 14.98
C ILE A 239 -3.68 -4.57 15.11
N TYR A 240 -2.90 -5.43 14.47
CA TYR A 240 -3.08 -6.88 14.56
C TYR A 240 -2.75 -7.41 15.97
N ASP A 241 -1.60 -7.07 16.50
CA ASP A 241 -1.09 -7.67 17.75
C ASP A 241 -1.87 -7.17 18.98
N ASP A 242 -2.19 -5.87 19.04
CA ASP A 242 -2.64 -5.23 20.28
C ASP A 242 -4.14 -4.87 20.27
N PHE A 243 -4.80 -4.76 19.10
CA PHE A 243 -6.14 -4.18 19.03
C PHE A 243 -7.19 -5.04 18.32
N GLN A 244 -7.05 -5.24 17.02
CA GLN A 244 -8.13 -5.78 16.18
C GLN A 244 -7.96 -7.22 15.75
N HIS A 245 -6.75 -7.75 15.77
CA HIS A 245 -6.38 -9.10 15.34
C HIS A 245 -6.69 -9.39 13.87
N ASN A 246 -6.80 -8.33 13.05
CA ASN A 246 -6.84 -8.41 11.60
C ASN A 246 -5.81 -7.45 11.00
N ARG A 247 -5.52 -7.66 9.71
CA ARG A 247 -4.51 -6.90 8.97
C ARG A 247 -5.12 -6.23 7.76
N ASN A 248 -4.54 -5.12 7.33
CA ASN A 248 -4.86 -4.55 6.03
C ASN A 248 -4.07 -5.32 4.95
N PRO A 249 -4.75 -6.10 4.07
CA PRO A 249 -4.07 -6.92 3.08
C PRO A 249 -3.33 -6.09 2.02
N PHE A 250 -3.70 -4.84 1.82
CA PHE A 250 -3.05 -3.96 0.83
C PHE A 250 -1.76 -3.32 1.36
N ILE A 251 -1.48 -3.44 2.66
CA ILE A 251 -0.18 -3.11 3.25
C ILE A 251 0.75 -4.33 3.15
N ASP A 252 0.25 -5.53 3.44
CA ASP A 252 1.04 -6.77 3.36
C ASP A 252 1.32 -7.19 1.91
N HIS A 253 0.34 -6.98 1.02
CA HIS A 253 0.31 -7.40 -0.38
C HIS A 253 -0.30 -6.29 -1.26
N PRO A 254 0.43 -5.19 -1.53
CA PRO A 254 -0.10 -4.08 -2.32
C PRO A 254 -0.52 -4.47 -3.74
N GLU A 255 0.03 -5.55 -4.28
CA GLU A 255 -0.35 -6.14 -5.57
C GLU A 255 -1.80 -6.66 -5.61
N TYR A 256 -2.40 -7.00 -4.48
CA TYR A 256 -3.79 -7.46 -4.42
C TYR A 256 -4.77 -6.41 -4.96
N ALA A 257 -4.42 -5.12 -4.91
CA ALA A 257 -5.23 -4.06 -5.51
C ALA A 257 -5.48 -4.31 -7.00
N ARG A 258 -4.41 -4.55 -7.78
CA ARG A 258 -4.56 -4.88 -9.20
C ARG A 258 -5.18 -6.25 -9.41
N MET A 259 -4.81 -7.23 -8.62
CA MET A 259 -5.36 -8.59 -8.73
C MET A 259 -6.88 -8.63 -8.56
N ILE A 260 -7.46 -7.69 -7.80
CA ILE A 260 -8.91 -7.59 -7.59
C ILE A 260 -9.58 -6.73 -8.66
N TRP A 261 -9.05 -5.53 -8.95
CA TRP A 261 -9.79 -4.49 -9.68
C TRP A 261 -9.27 -4.16 -11.07
N ASP A 262 -8.10 -4.67 -11.47
CA ASP A 262 -7.65 -4.49 -12.85
C ASP A 262 -8.22 -5.60 -13.74
N PRO A 263 -9.17 -5.30 -14.66
CA PRO A 263 -9.76 -6.33 -15.53
C PRO A 263 -8.74 -6.94 -16.51
N ASN A 264 -7.61 -6.27 -16.71
CA ASN A 264 -6.50 -6.77 -17.52
C ASN A 264 -5.45 -7.49 -16.68
N TRP A 265 -5.62 -7.51 -15.35
CA TRP A 265 -4.82 -8.34 -14.48
C TRP A 265 -5.27 -9.80 -14.69
N SER A 266 -4.69 -10.42 -15.65
CA SER A 266 -4.58 -11.87 -15.66
C SER A 266 -3.30 -12.20 -14.89
N VAL A 267 -3.40 -12.99 -13.84
CA VAL A 267 -2.31 -13.92 -13.55
C VAL A 267 -2.22 -14.74 -14.82
N ASN A 268 -1.26 -14.41 -15.66
CA ASN A 268 -0.97 -15.16 -16.86
C ASN A 268 -0.36 -16.51 -16.44
N GLU A 269 -1.11 -17.31 -15.71
CA GLU A 269 -0.81 -18.75 -15.60
C GLU A 269 -0.82 -19.39 -17.00
N GLY A 270 -1.56 -18.81 -17.95
CA GLY A 270 -1.56 -19.25 -19.36
C GLY A 270 -0.39 -18.72 -20.18
N LEU A 271 0.39 -17.73 -19.71
CA LEU A 271 1.62 -17.31 -20.37
C LEU A 271 2.88 -17.84 -19.69
N ALA A 272 2.77 -18.31 -18.42
CA ALA A 272 3.87 -18.97 -17.72
C ALA A 272 4.15 -20.36 -18.27
N GLU A 273 3.16 -21.03 -18.86
CA GLU A 273 3.34 -22.37 -19.41
C GLU A 273 4.16 -22.43 -20.71
N ASP A 274 4.28 -21.29 -21.42
CA ASP A 274 4.92 -21.26 -22.73
C ASP A 274 6.27 -20.56 -22.79
N VAL A 275 6.79 -20.05 -21.68
CA VAL A 275 8.09 -19.36 -21.66
C VAL A 275 9.13 -20.20 -20.97
N CYS A 276 10.14 -20.64 -21.71
CA CYS A 276 11.28 -21.39 -21.20
C CYS A 276 12.58 -20.70 -21.51
N LEU A 277 13.47 -20.63 -20.50
CA LEU A 277 14.89 -20.26 -20.70
C LEU A 277 15.70 -21.49 -21.04
N PHE A 278 16.46 -21.47 -22.14
CA PHE A 278 17.33 -22.58 -22.51
C PHE A 278 18.64 -22.12 -23.19
N PRO A 279 19.73 -22.82 -22.97
CA PRO A 279 19.88 -23.87 -21.97
C PRO A 279 19.73 -23.32 -20.53
N ASN A 280 19.16 -24.10 -19.65
CA ASN A 280 19.13 -23.78 -18.23
C ASN A 280 19.35 -25.08 -17.43
N PRO A 281 20.48 -25.28 -16.79
CA PRO A 281 21.61 -24.35 -16.58
C PRO A 281 22.35 -23.92 -17.86
N VAL A 282 22.86 -22.68 -17.86
CA VAL A 282 23.68 -22.08 -18.93
C VAL A 282 25.14 -21.91 -18.47
N GLU A 283 26.09 -21.99 -19.39
CA GLU A 283 27.51 -21.67 -19.13
C GLU A 283 27.81 -20.21 -19.51
N VAL A 284 28.80 -19.61 -18.83
CA VAL A 284 29.34 -18.31 -19.22
C VAL A 284 29.87 -18.39 -20.66
N GLY A 285 29.52 -17.40 -21.49
CA GLY A 285 29.85 -17.39 -22.91
C GLY A 285 28.85 -18.14 -23.80
N GLN A 286 27.91 -18.92 -23.24
CA GLN A 286 26.81 -19.52 -24.02
C GLN A 286 25.71 -18.55 -24.31
N THR A 287 24.95 -18.79 -25.38
CA THR A 287 23.75 -18.05 -25.73
C THR A 287 22.55 -18.62 -24.95
N LEU A 288 21.97 -17.78 -24.10
CA LEU A 288 20.71 -18.02 -23.46
C LEU A 288 19.56 -17.56 -24.38
N LYS A 289 18.58 -18.41 -24.57
CA LYS A 289 17.41 -18.16 -25.41
C LYS A 289 16.14 -18.21 -24.59
N LEU A 290 15.14 -17.43 -25.01
CA LEU A 290 13.78 -17.49 -24.49
C LEU A 290 12.90 -18.13 -25.57
N SER A 291 12.22 -19.24 -25.27
CA SER A 291 11.18 -19.81 -26.14
C SER A 291 9.81 -19.53 -25.55
N GLY A 292 8.81 -19.32 -26.41
CA GLY A 292 7.43 -19.05 -26.01
C GLY A 292 6.77 -17.98 -26.87
N ASN A 293 5.61 -17.50 -26.47
CA ASN A 293 4.87 -16.47 -27.22
C ASN A 293 5.54 -15.10 -27.03
N ASN A 294 6.53 -14.81 -27.85
CA ASN A 294 7.54 -13.74 -27.68
C ASN A 294 7.03 -12.31 -27.90
N ASN A 295 5.77 -12.11 -28.32
CA ASN A 295 5.21 -10.79 -28.62
C ASN A 295 4.79 -9.97 -27.39
N LEU A 296 5.25 -10.33 -26.19
CA LEU A 296 4.67 -9.85 -24.95
C LEU A 296 5.61 -9.02 -24.06
N PHE A 297 6.91 -8.87 -24.42
CA PHE A 297 7.89 -8.25 -23.51
C PHE A 297 8.57 -7.03 -24.15
N ASP A 298 8.73 -5.97 -23.35
CA ASP A 298 9.46 -4.75 -23.73
C ASP A 298 10.89 -4.76 -23.21
N ALA A 299 11.15 -5.55 -22.16
CA ALA A 299 12.47 -5.72 -21.60
C ALA A 299 12.61 -7.04 -20.82
N ILE A 300 13.87 -7.50 -20.74
CA ILE A 300 14.29 -8.62 -19.91
C ILE A 300 15.36 -8.11 -18.94
N VAL A 301 15.19 -8.41 -17.65
CA VAL A 301 16.13 -8.02 -16.60
C VAL A 301 16.59 -9.26 -15.85
N ILE A 302 17.90 -9.49 -15.78
CA ILE A 302 18.50 -10.54 -14.97
C ILE A 302 19.03 -9.91 -13.68
N CYS A 303 18.56 -10.41 -12.53
CA CYS A 303 18.95 -9.96 -11.21
C CYS A 303 19.64 -11.08 -10.43
N ASP A 304 20.54 -10.73 -9.51
CA ASP A 304 20.97 -11.65 -8.45
C ASP A 304 19.85 -11.87 -7.41
N LEU A 305 20.09 -12.78 -6.46
CA LEU A 305 19.10 -13.09 -5.40
C LEU A 305 18.84 -11.94 -4.43
N ASN A 306 19.67 -10.91 -4.42
CA ASN A 306 19.47 -9.68 -3.65
C ASN A 306 18.67 -8.62 -4.44
N GLY A 307 18.22 -8.96 -5.65
CA GLY A 307 17.45 -8.05 -6.51
C GLY A 307 18.30 -7.05 -7.31
N ARG A 308 19.63 -7.08 -7.19
CA ARG A 308 20.53 -6.20 -7.95
C ARG A 308 20.50 -6.61 -9.43
N THR A 309 20.23 -5.66 -10.31
CA THR A 309 20.26 -5.88 -11.77
C THR A 309 21.68 -6.14 -12.23
N ILE A 310 21.87 -7.27 -12.90
CA ILE A 310 23.14 -7.68 -13.53
C ILE A 310 23.12 -7.39 -15.03
N LEU A 311 21.99 -7.65 -15.69
CA LEU A 311 21.79 -7.40 -17.11
C LEU A 311 20.38 -6.87 -17.37
N LYS A 312 20.26 -5.88 -18.24
CA LYS A 312 18.97 -5.42 -18.78
C LYS A 312 19.06 -5.32 -20.30
N VAL A 313 18.13 -5.99 -20.97
CA VAL A 313 17.92 -5.89 -22.41
C VAL A 313 16.56 -5.28 -22.65
N SER A 314 16.50 -4.18 -23.40
CA SER A 314 15.25 -3.48 -23.76
C SER A 314 15.16 -3.33 -25.27
N GLY A 315 13.96 -3.47 -25.85
CA GLY A 315 13.74 -3.30 -27.28
C GLY A 315 12.23 -3.23 -27.61
N LYS A 316 11.89 -2.73 -28.79
CA LYS A 316 10.52 -2.83 -29.30
C LYS A 316 10.25 -4.29 -29.66
N VAL A 317 9.45 -4.98 -28.83
CA VAL A 317 8.97 -6.35 -29.03
C VAL A 317 10.14 -7.33 -29.27
N ILE A 318 10.49 -8.07 -28.25
CA ILE A 318 11.54 -9.09 -28.33
C ILE A 318 10.90 -10.37 -28.90
N ASN A 319 10.94 -10.52 -30.21
CA ASN A 319 10.77 -11.80 -30.90
C ASN A 319 12.17 -12.45 -30.92
N ASP A 320 12.30 -13.68 -30.46
CA ASP A 320 13.58 -14.39 -30.42
C ASP A 320 14.64 -13.71 -29.54
N PHE A 321 14.42 -13.72 -28.22
CA PHE A 321 15.45 -13.26 -27.29
C PHE A 321 16.62 -14.25 -27.29
N GLU A 322 17.77 -13.72 -27.66
CA GLU A 322 19.05 -14.39 -27.52
C GLU A 322 20.04 -13.44 -26.85
N VAL A 323 20.70 -13.91 -25.79
CA VAL A 323 21.76 -13.16 -25.13
C VAL A 323 22.91 -14.07 -24.79
N VAL A 324 24.12 -13.65 -25.12
CA VAL A 324 25.34 -14.34 -24.64
C VAL A 324 25.50 -13.98 -23.16
N VAL A 325 25.62 -15.01 -22.31
CA VAL A 325 25.89 -14.80 -20.88
C VAL A 325 27.28 -14.21 -20.72
N PRO A 326 27.42 -12.95 -20.24
CA PRO A 326 28.71 -12.26 -20.19
C PRO A 326 29.69 -12.93 -19.23
N GLU A 327 30.99 -12.79 -19.48
CA GLU A 327 32.09 -13.33 -18.65
C GLU A 327 32.07 -12.83 -17.19
N GLY A 328 31.35 -11.75 -16.88
CA GLY A 328 31.18 -11.21 -15.53
C GLY A 328 30.13 -11.89 -14.68
N PHE A 329 29.41 -12.89 -15.20
CA PHE A 329 28.45 -13.65 -14.40
C PHE A 329 29.17 -14.67 -13.52
N ALA A 330 28.94 -14.58 -12.21
CA ALA A 330 29.38 -15.62 -11.28
C ALA A 330 28.53 -16.89 -11.43
N GLN A 331 29.09 -18.05 -11.12
CA GLN A 331 28.30 -19.28 -10.99
C GLN A 331 27.26 -19.10 -9.89
N GLY A 332 26.03 -19.48 -10.16
CA GLY A 332 24.97 -19.34 -9.17
C GLY A 332 23.56 -19.25 -9.75
N CYS A 333 22.63 -18.85 -8.89
CA CYS A 333 21.22 -18.71 -9.21
C CYS A 333 20.88 -17.22 -9.42
N TYR A 334 20.13 -16.95 -10.47
CA TYR A 334 19.65 -15.63 -10.86
C TYR A 334 18.13 -15.67 -11.10
N ILE A 335 17.49 -14.50 -11.04
CA ILE A 335 16.09 -14.31 -11.41
C ILE A 335 16.05 -13.50 -12.70
N VAL A 336 15.40 -14.06 -13.71
CA VAL A 336 15.08 -13.38 -14.98
C VAL A 336 13.68 -12.81 -14.86
N LYS A 337 13.54 -11.49 -15.00
CA LYS A 337 12.25 -10.78 -14.99
C LYS A 337 11.90 -10.39 -16.41
N LEU A 338 10.72 -10.76 -16.87
CA LEU A 338 10.16 -10.34 -18.15
C LEU A 338 9.25 -9.13 -17.89
N ILE A 339 9.48 -8.05 -18.62
CA ILE A 339 8.83 -6.76 -18.40
C ILE A 339 7.97 -6.40 -19.61
N ARG A 340 6.74 -5.95 -19.37
CA ARG A 340 5.82 -5.39 -20.35
C ARG A 340 5.16 -4.14 -19.78
N ASN A 341 5.10 -3.05 -20.55
CA ASN A 341 4.52 -1.78 -20.13
C ASN A 341 5.06 -1.30 -18.78
N ASN A 342 6.36 -1.46 -18.57
CA ASN A 342 7.08 -1.15 -17.34
C ASN A 342 6.71 -1.99 -16.09
N ALA A 343 5.91 -3.06 -16.25
CA ALA A 343 5.57 -4.00 -15.20
C ALA A 343 6.25 -5.36 -15.40
N VAL A 344 6.61 -6.06 -14.32
CA VAL A 344 7.14 -7.44 -14.38
C VAL A 344 5.96 -8.38 -14.61
N VAL A 345 5.93 -9.07 -15.76
CA VAL A 345 4.85 -9.99 -16.15
C VAL A 345 5.19 -11.46 -15.97
N ASN A 346 6.48 -11.81 -15.87
CA ASN A 346 6.92 -13.17 -15.54
C ASN A 346 8.29 -13.16 -14.85
N ARG A 347 8.60 -14.20 -14.08
CA ARG A 347 9.90 -14.44 -13.43
C ARG A 347 10.32 -15.88 -13.63
N GLU A 348 11.52 -16.06 -14.17
CA GLU A 348 12.13 -17.37 -14.38
C GLU A 348 13.42 -17.51 -13.57
N LYS A 349 13.70 -18.73 -13.12
CA LYS A 349 14.96 -19.06 -12.46
C LYS A 349 16.01 -19.41 -13.50
N LEU A 350 17.17 -18.77 -13.43
CA LEU A 350 18.33 -19.05 -14.26
C LEU A 350 19.47 -19.59 -13.40
N MET A 351 20.04 -20.72 -13.82
CA MET A 351 21.24 -21.31 -13.22
C MET A 351 22.43 -21.07 -14.15
N VAL A 352 23.49 -20.42 -13.65
CA VAL A 352 24.73 -20.21 -14.36
C VAL A 352 25.81 -21.16 -13.77
N LYS A 353 26.49 -21.92 -14.63
CA LYS A 353 27.58 -22.84 -14.26
C LYS A 353 28.93 -22.22 -14.50
#